data_4cf9690178e72314e51186c028aa3771
#
_entry.id   4cf9690178e72314e51186c028aa3771
#
_cell.length_a   1.000
_cell.length_b   1.000
_cell.length_c   1.000
_cell.angle_alpha   90.00
_cell.angle_beta   90.00
_cell.angle_gamma   90.00
#
_symmetry.space_group_name_H-M   'P 1'
#
loop_
_entity.id
_entity.type
_entity.pdbx_description
1 polymer ?
#
loop_
_entity_poly.entity_id
_entity_poly.type
_entity_poly.pdbx_seq_one_letter_code
_entity_poly.pdbx_strand_id
1 'polypeptide(L)'
;MLGRLTITGAVGITALVSLFCGSTQRASATTGVDPLQRVSVRILDGRIVVSPKRVERAVTIWFRVVNKGTKKHNFLVSGLKTKPLGPGQVDHIVLSFEDRGNFGYRCALNCDPRVLRGSIAVFSGLGE
;
A
#
# COMPACT_ATOMS: atom_id res chain seq x y z
N MET A 1 44.47 10.78 64.98
CA MET A 1 44.07 10.70 64.58
C MET A 1 43.40 10.48 63.67
N LEU A 2 43.18 10.55 63.23
CA LEU A 2 42.59 10.40 62.52
C LEU A 2 42.01 10.09 61.58
N GLY A 3 41.75 9.98 61.14
CA GLY A 3 41.17 9.75 60.35
C GLY A 3 40.62 9.49 59.50
N ARG A 4 40.40 9.46 59.06
CA ARG A 4 39.85 9.23 58.39
C ARG A 4 39.26 9.08 57.46
N LEU A 5 38.91 8.95 56.92
CA LEU A 5 38.34 8.73 56.18
C LEU A 5 37.81 8.51 55.32
N THR A 6 37.61 8.46 54.93
CA THR A 6 37.10 8.23 54.31
C THR A 6 36.56 7.97 53.34
N ILE A 7 36.29 7.93 52.95
CA ILE A 7 35.74 7.67 52.18
C ILE A 7 35.22 7.43 51.32
N THR A 8 35.08 7.44 51.02
CA THR A 8 34.60 7.24 50.41
C THR A 8 34.01 6.96 49.44
N GLY A 9 33.77 6.93 49.23
CA GLY A 9 33.19 6.82 48.40
C GLY A 9 32.75 6.44 47.51
N ALA A 10 32.46 6.34 47.19
CA ALA A 10 31.96 5.99 46.55
C ALA A 10 31.36 5.79 45.65
N VAL A 11 31.20 5.83 45.30
CA VAL A 11 30.66 5.63 44.66
C VAL A 11 30.04 5.35 43.63
N GLY A 12 29.88 5.35 43.40
CA GLY A 12 29.28 5.16 42.49
C GLY A 12 28.74 4.77 41.70
N ILE A 13 28.47 4.69 41.39
CA ILE A 13 27.95 4.33 40.80
C ILE A 13 27.34 4.21 39.91
N THR A 14 27.14 4.24 39.64
CA THR A 14 26.55 4.10 38.89
C THR A 14 26.10 3.81 37.86
N ALA A 15 25.94 3.76 37.61
CA ALA A 15 25.49 3.54 36.73
C ALA A 15 24.81 3.12 35.95
N LEU A 16 24.55 3.04 35.76
CA LEU A 16 24.02 2.65 35.10
C LEU A 16 23.33 2.58 34.34
N VAL A 17 23.12 2.61 34.15
CA VAL A 17 22.53 2.51 33.54
C VAL A 17 22.07 2.46 32.57
N SER A 18 21.94 2.47 32.40
CA SER A 18 21.50 2.52 31.56
C SER A 18 21.09 2.02 30.69
N LEU A 19 20.95 1.91 30.60
CA LEU A 19 20.61 1.51 29.88
C LEU A 19 19.88 1.14 29.25
N PHE A 20 19.56 1.01 29.19
CA PHE A 20 18.90 0.61 28.59
C PHE A 20 18.24 0.85 27.90
N CYS A 21 18.11 1.01 27.92
CA CYS A 21 17.53 1.27 27.41
C CYS A 21 17.12 1.14 26.51
N GLY A 22 17.04 1.15 26.27
CA GLY A 22 16.54 1.17 25.45
C GLY A 22 16.22 0.61 24.69
N SER A 23 16.16 0.25 24.62
CA SER A 23 15.87 -0.28 23.91
C SER A 23 14.89 -0.56 23.51
N THR A 24 14.50 -0.56 23.53
CA THR A 24 13.68 -0.87 23.21
C THR A 24 12.95 -0.70 22.44
N GLN A 25 12.66 -0.64 22.16
CA GLN A 25 11.99 -0.49 21.56
C GLN A 25 11.64 -0.70 20.55
N ARG A 26 11.43 -0.87 20.08
CA ARG A 26 11.18 -0.96 19.26
C ARG A 26 10.45 -1.50 18.72
N ALA A 27 10.37 -1.80 18.56
CA ALA A 27 9.81 -2.38 18.05
C ALA A 27 8.70 -2.27 17.80
N SER A 28 8.31 -2.26 17.78
CA SER A 28 7.35 -2.19 17.75
C SER A 28 6.77 -1.77 16.84
N ALA A 29 6.64 -1.63 16.74
CA ALA A 29 6.13 -1.04 16.04
C ALA A 29 5.60 -1.43 14.99
N THR A 30 5.42 -1.41 14.56
CA THR A 30 5.14 -1.89 13.59
C THR A 30 3.95 -2.33 13.45
N THR A 31 3.45 -2.49 14.14
CA THR A 31 2.22 -2.97 14.11
C THR A 31 1.28 -2.03 13.64
N GLY A 32 0.14 -2.30 13.28
CA GLY A 32 -0.90 -1.42 12.88
C GLY A 32 -0.77 -0.82 11.51
N VAL A 33 0.21 -1.24 10.76
CA VAL A 33 0.32 -0.83 9.38
C VAL A 33 -0.42 -1.85 8.54
N ASP A 34 -1.47 -1.42 7.89
CA ASP A 34 -2.21 -2.31 7.02
C ASP A 34 -1.36 -2.67 5.82
N PRO A 35 -1.40 -3.93 5.42
CA PRO A 35 -0.70 -4.30 4.21
C PRO A 35 -1.23 -3.49 3.03
N LEU A 36 -0.31 -3.12 2.16
CA LEU A 36 -0.63 -2.36 0.96
C LEU A 36 -0.25 -3.19 -0.25
N GLN A 37 -1.19 -3.45 -1.11
CA GLN A 37 -0.93 -4.13 -2.36
C GLN A 37 -0.99 -3.14 -3.50
N ARG A 38 -0.01 -3.18 -4.38
CA ARG A 38 0.07 -2.25 -5.50
C ARG A 38 -0.34 -2.94 -6.78
N VAL A 39 -1.16 -2.26 -7.56
CA VAL A 39 -1.62 -2.75 -8.85
C VAL A 39 -1.28 -1.70 -9.89
N SER A 40 -0.63 -2.13 -10.96
CA SER A 40 -0.30 -1.27 -12.07
C SER A 40 -1.37 -1.40 -13.15
N VAL A 41 -1.88 -0.27 -13.60
CA VAL A 41 -2.88 -0.23 -14.68
C VAL A 41 -2.33 0.63 -15.81
N ARG A 42 -2.29 0.07 -17.01
CA ARG A 42 -1.91 0.81 -18.20
C ARG A 42 -3.06 0.76 -19.18
N ILE A 43 -3.52 1.91 -19.59
CA ILE A 43 -4.62 2.01 -20.56
C ILE A 43 -4.01 2.35 -21.91
N LEU A 44 -4.23 1.46 -22.87
CA LEU A 44 -3.86 1.70 -24.25
C LEU A 44 -5.14 1.92 -25.05
N ASP A 45 -5.02 2.36 -26.27
CA ASP A 45 -6.22 2.67 -27.05
C ASP A 45 -7.07 1.43 -27.33
N GLY A 46 -6.47 0.26 -27.39
CA GLY A 46 -7.17 -0.98 -27.68
C GLY A 46 -7.25 -1.98 -26.55
N ARG A 47 -6.71 -1.68 -25.39
CA ARG A 47 -6.77 -2.62 -24.26
C ARG A 47 -6.35 -1.97 -22.95
N ILE A 48 -6.72 -2.62 -21.85
CA ILE A 48 -6.25 -2.24 -20.52
C ILE A 48 -5.39 -3.39 -20.00
N VAL A 49 -4.21 -3.06 -19.49
CA VAL A 49 -3.30 -4.03 -18.90
C VAL A 49 -3.24 -3.78 -17.39
N VAL A 50 -3.68 -4.75 -16.62
CA VAL A 50 -3.70 -4.68 -15.16
C VAL A 50 -2.79 -5.75 -14.61
N SER A 51 -1.90 -5.39 -13.70
CA SER A 51 -0.96 -6.34 -13.12
C SER A 51 -0.68 -5.98 -11.66
N PRO A 52 -0.87 -6.92 -10.74
CA PRO A 52 -1.46 -8.24 -10.92
C PRO A 52 -2.96 -8.15 -11.07
N LYS A 53 -3.55 -9.22 -11.63
CA LYS A 53 -5.00 -9.31 -11.74
C LYS A 53 -5.63 -10.07 -10.58
N ARG A 54 -4.87 -10.26 -9.54
CA ARG A 54 -5.29 -11.00 -8.36
C ARG A 54 -4.86 -10.24 -7.13
N VAL A 55 -5.80 -9.94 -6.26
CA VAL A 55 -5.55 -9.15 -5.05
C VAL A 55 -6.20 -9.80 -3.84
N GLU A 56 -5.72 -9.44 -2.66
CA GLU A 56 -6.25 -10.00 -1.43
C GLU A 56 -7.45 -9.21 -0.93
N ARG A 57 -8.37 -9.92 -0.31
CA ARG A 57 -9.52 -9.33 0.34
C ARG A 57 -9.08 -8.57 1.59
N ALA A 58 -9.77 -7.49 1.88
CA ALA A 58 -9.56 -6.70 3.10
C ALA A 58 -8.14 -6.12 3.23
N VAL A 59 -7.50 -5.90 2.11
CA VAL A 59 -6.18 -5.28 2.05
C VAL A 59 -6.33 -3.97 1.29
N THR A 60 -5.62 -2.95 1.72
CA THR A 60 -5.62 -1.68 0.99
C THR A 60 -4.89 -1.89 -0.33
N ILE A 61 -5.55 -1.54 -1.42
CA ILE A 61 -5.01 -1.70 -2.76
C ILE A 61 -4.83 -0.32 -3.38
N TRP A 62 -3.65 -0.10 -3.90
CA TRP A 62 -3.29 1.14 -4.55
C TRP A 62 -3.12 0.91 -6.04
N PHE A 63 -4.08 1.39 -6.81
CA PHE A 63 -4.03 1.32 -8.26
C PHE A 63 -3.30 2.54 -8.79
N ARG A 64 -2.25 2.31 -9.52
CA ARG A 64 -1.57 3.38 -10.25
C ARG A 64 -1.96 3.26 -11.70
N VAL A 65 -2.71 4.23 -12.20
CA VAL A 65 -3.29 4.20 -13.54
C VAL A 65 -2.55 5.17 -14.43
N VAL A 66 -2.03 4.67 -15.53
CA VAL A 66 -1.29 5.47 -16.51
C VAL A 66 -1.96 5.32 -17.86
N ASN A 67 -2.21 6.43 -18.53
CA ASN A 67 -2.69 6.41 -19.89
C ASN A 67 -1.51 6.30 -20.84
N LYS A 68 -1.37 5.14 -21.46
CA LYS A 68 -0.34 4.87 -22.44
C LYS A 68 -0.88 4.94 -23.87
N GLY A 69 -2.12 5.34 -24.04
CA GLY A 69 -2.73 5.50 -25.35
C GLY A 69 -2.53 6.88 -25.92
N THR A 70 -3.16 7.12 -27.06
CA THR A 70 -3.07 8.40 -27.76
C THR A 70 -4.28 9.27 -27.52
N LYS A 71 -5.32 8.71 -26.91
CA LYS A 71 -6.55 9.43 -26.62
C LYS A 71 -6.72 9.60 -25.12
N LYS A 72 -7.64 10.47 -24.72
CA LYS A 72 -7.96 10.66 -23.32
C LYS A 72 -8.82 9.51 -22.84
N HIS A 73 -8.42 8.89 -21.75
CA HIS A 73 -9.10 7.72 -21.18
C HIS A 73 -9.32 7.90 -19.67
N ASN A 74 -10.16 7.05 -19.10
CA ASN A 74 -10.30 6.96 -17.65
C ASN A 74 -10.36 5.48 -17.24
N PHE A 75 -10.30 5.22 -15.95
CA PHE A 75 -10.35 3.86 -15.41
C PHE A 75 -11.38 3.82 -14.29
N LEU A 76 -12.26 2.82 -14.36
CA LEU A 76 -13.30 2.62 -13.36
C LEU A 76 -13.15 1.24 -12.75
N VAL A 77 -13.23 1.18 -11.44
CA VAL A 77 -13.22 -0.08 -10.70
C VAL A 77 -14.02 0.10 -9.43
N SER A 78 -14.95 -0.82 -9.19
CA SER A 78 -15.74 -0.86 -7.95
C SER A 78 -16.38 0.49 -7.59
N GLY A 79 -16.93 1.17 -8.58
CA GLY A 79 -17.61 2.44 -8.36
C GLY A 79 -16.71 3.66 -8.27
N LEU A 80 -15.41 3.47 -8.26
CA LEU A 80 -14.45 4.57 -8.26
C LEU A 80 -13.90 4.78 -9.65
N LYS A 81 -13.51 5.99 -9.96
CA LYS A 81 -12.95 6.29 -11.26
C LYS A 81 -11.84 7.32 -11.16
N THR A 82 -10.93 7.27 -12.10
CA THR A 82 -9.91 8.30 -12.25
C THR A 82 -10.52 9.54 -12.91
N LYS A 83 -9.82 10.63 -12.79
CA LYS A 83 -10.10 11.79 -13.66
C LYS A 83 -9.79 11.40 -15.11
N PRO A 84 -10.27 12.17 -16.07
CA PRO A 84 -9.86 11.97 -17.46
C PRO A 84 -8.35 12.15 -17.58
N LEU A 85 -7.70 11.16 -18.17
CA LEU A 85 -6.25 11.16 -18.31
C LEU A 85 -5.87 11.34 -19.77
N GLY A 86 -5.12 12.37 -20.07
CA GLY A 86 -4.49 12.52 -21.38
C GLY A 86 -3.31 11.57 -21.52
N PRO A 87 -2.74 11.45 -22.72
CA PRO A 87 -1.60 10.57 -22.95
C PRO A 87 -0.46 10.87 -21.97
N GLY A 88 0.02 9.83 -21.32
CA GLY A 88 1.11 9.92 -20.35
C GLY A 88 0.71 10.35 -18.96
N GLN A 89 -0.52 10.77 -18.74
CA GLN A 89 -0.96 11.21 -17.42
C GLN A 89 -1.23 10.04 -16.49
N VAL A 90 -1.14 10.31 -15.21
CA VAL A 90 -1.24 9.30 -14.15
C VAL A 90 -2.25 9.74 -13.10
N ASP A 91 -3.01 8.80 -12.60
CA ASP A 91 -3.88 9.01 -11.44
C ASP A 91 -3.85 7.75 -10.57
N HIS A 92 -4.44 7.84 -9.41
CA HIS A 92 -4.45 6.74 -8.46
C HIS A 92 -5.86 6.51 -7.94
N ILE A 93 -6.16 5.23 -7.65
CA ILE A 93 -7.38 4.85 -6.93
C ILE A 93 -6.93 3.98 -5.76
N VAL A 94 -7.47 4.27 -4.59
CA VAL A 94 -7.19 3.49 -3.37
C VAL A 94 -8.51 2.92 -2.88
N LEU A 95 -8.52 1.61 -2.69
CA LEU A 95 -9.72 0.94 -2.18
C LEU A 95 -9.34 -0.41 -1.56
N SER A 96 -10.31 -1.03 -0.89
CA SER A 96 -10.18 -2.41 -0.46
C SER A 96 -11.46 -3.14 -0.86
N PHE A 97 -11.32 -4.43 -1.14
CA PHE A 97 -12.47 -5.28 -1.45
C PHE A 97 -12.82 -6.08 -0.21
N GLU A 98 -14.07 -5.98 0.21
CA GLU A 98 -14.52 -6.68 1.41
C GLU A 98 -14.92 -8.13 1.10
N ASP A 99 -15.30 -8.40 -0.13
CA ASP A 99 -15.77 -9.72 -0.54
C ASP A 99 -14.85 -10.36 -1.55
N ARG A 100 -14.84 -11.68 -1.55
CA ARG A 100 -14.14 -12.44 -2.58
C ARG A 100 -14.96 -12.43 -3.86
N GLY A 101 -14.31 -12.68 -4.97
CA GLY A 101 -15.00 -12.78 -6.25
C GLY A 101 -14.23 -12.08 -7.34
N ASN A 102 -14.92 -11.85 -8.45
CA ASN A 102 -14.35 -11.14 -9.59
C ASN A 102 -15.03 -9.79 -9.70
N PHE A 103 -14.23 -8.75 -9.71
CA PHE A 103 -14.72 -7.37 -9.78
C PHE A 103 -14.31 -6.75 -11.10
N GLY A 104 -15.28 -6.23 -11.83
CA GLY A 104 -15.03 -5.66 -13.13
C GLY A 104 -14.34 -4.31 -13.09
N TYR A 105 -13.51 -4.07 -14.07
CA TYR A 105 -12.98 -2.74 -14.33
C TYR A 105 -13.20 -2.41 -15.80
N ARG A 106 -13.20 -1.14 -16.11
CA ARG A 106 -13.41 -0.70 -17.48
C ARG A 106 -12.94 0.73 -17.68
N CYS A 107 -12.85 1.11 -18.92
CA CYS A 107 -12.68 2.49 -19.33
C CYS A 107 -14.01 2.98 -19.89
N ALA A 108 -14.38 4.21 -19.55
CA ALA A 108 -15.65 4.78 -20.02
C ALA A 108 -15.47 6.02 -20.87
N LEU A 109 -14.25 6.43 -21.13
CA LEU A 109 -13.97 7.66 -21.90
C LEU A 109 -13.13 7.31 -23.12
N ASN A 110 -13.69 7.54 -24.32
CA ASN A 110 -13.04 7.22 -25.59
C ASN A 110 -12.58 5.76 -25.67
N CYS A 111 -13.41 4.85 -25.14
CA CYS A 111 -13.10 3.44 -25.05
C CYS A 111 -14.23 2.63 -25.67
N ASP A 112 -13.88 1.55 -26.32
CA ASP A 112 -14.86 0.55 -26.70
C ASP A 112 -15.17 -0.30 -25.46
N PRO A 113 -16.37 -0.23 -24.91
CA PRO A 113 -16.70 -0.94 -23.68
C PRO A 113 -16.67 -2.46 -23.83
N ARG A 114 -16.60 -2.97 -25.04
CA ARG A 114 -16.49 -4.41 -25.24
C ARG A 114 -15.07 -4.90 -25.16
N VAL A 115 -14.11 -4.01 -25.33
CA VAL A 115 -12.68 -4.35 -25.40
C VAL A 115 -11.94 -3.84 -24.18
N LEU A 116 -12.23 -2.61 -23.76
CA LEU A 116 -11.48 -1.97 -22.67
C LEU A 116 -12.15 -2.23 -21.33
N ARG A 117 -12.20 -3.51 -20.97
CA ARG A 117 -12.73 -3.98 -19.69
C ARG A 117 -12.06 -5.28 -19.30
N GLY A 118 -12.23 -5.67 -18.06
CA GLY A 118 -11.71 -6.92 -17.55
C GLY A 118 -12.15 -7.12 -16.11
N SER A 119 -11.54 -8.05 -15.43
CA SER A 119 -11.87 -8.29 -14.03
C SER A 119 -10.62 -8.56 -13.20
N ILE A 120 -10.73 -8.27 -11.91
CA ILE A 120 -9.72 -8.55 -10.91
C ILE A 120 -10.29 -9.62 -10.00
N ALA A 121 -9.50 -10.64 -9.72
CA ALA A 121 -9.90 -11.70 -8.81
C ALA A 121 -9.50 -11.31 -7.38
N VAL A 122 -10.45 -11.34 -6.48
CA VAL A 122 -10.24 -11.05 -5.06
C VAL A 122 -10.34 -12.36 -4.29
N PHE A 123 -9.33 -12.69 -3.52
CA PHE A 123 -9.26 -13.95 -2.78
C PHE A 123 -8.91 -13.70 -1.32
N SER A 124 -9.15 -14.69 -0.48
CA SER A 124 -8.66 -14.65 0.89
C SER A 124 -7.18 -14.98 0.90
N GLY A 125 -6.40 -14.23 1.61
CA GLY A 125 -4.95 -14.39 1.55
C GLY A 125 -4.49 -15.77 1.94
N LEU A 126 -5.06 -16.33 2.99
CA LEU A 126 -4.62 -17.61 3.51
C LEU A 126 -5.63 -18.70 3.18
N GLY A 127 -5.13 -19.85 2.78
CA GLY A 127 -5.95 -21.02 2.59
C GLY A 127 -6.70 -21.08 1.26
N GLU A 128 -6.33 -20.25 0.32
CA GLU A 128 -6.98 -20.24 -1.00
C GLU A 128 -6.09 -20.86 -2.06
#